data_39a501e93321a010f2738cf0a107856b
#
_entry.id   39a501e93321a010f2738cf0a107856b
#
_cell.length_a   1.000
_cell.length_b   1.000
_cell.length_c   1.000
_cell.angle_alpha   90.00
_cell.angle_beta   90.00
_cell.angle_gamma   90.00
#
_symmetry.space_group_name_H-M   'P 1'
#
loop_
_entity.id
_entity.type
_entity.pdbx_description
1 polymer ?
#
loop_
_entity_poly.entity_id
_entity_poly.type
_entity_poly.pdbx_seq_one_letter_code
_entity_poly.pdbx_strand_id
1 'polypeptide(L)'
;MTQHIVRCATPADEQDIERFLAHHAPTSMFLRSNLAAHGLDGSTADTATKMIICIAEEQLIAVFGISNSGFLLAQNPQLVTPPAQLRQAWFGRQVLGMTGVAAQVTSVLETLGLQHAPMALDRDEPLYHMDLGQLAGPFADLRAPRPTDHEMLCSWFTDYARDTGLLGDDADALADAKKRAARAIEQEKLRIMELDGVPVAMIDFNAQVADIV
;
A
#
# COMPACT_ATOMS: atom_id res chain seq x y z
N MET A 1 -10.78 31.19 11.04
CA MET A 1 -10.68 30.09 10.05
C MET A 1 -9.18 29.90 9.79
N THR A 2 -8.62 28.79 10.18
CA THR A 2 -7.20 28.50 9.96
C THR A 2 -6.98 28.36 8.46
N GLN A 3 -6.06 29.12 7.89
CA GLN A 3 -5.77 29.09 6.46
C GLN A 3 -4.93 27.83 6.19
N HIS A 4 -5.46 26.88 5.42
CA HIS A 4 -4.72 25.70 4.97
C HIS A 4 -4.01 26.00 3.64
N ILE A 5 -2.72 25.68 3.57
CA ILE A 5 -1.98 25.66 2.32
C ILE A 5 -2.11 24.25 1.74
N VAL A 6 -2.57 24.16 0.50
CA VAL A 6 -2.73 22.90 -0.23
C VAL A 6 -1.96 22.99 -1.53
N ARG A 7 -1.06 22.04 -1.77
CA ARG A 7 -0.26 22.00 -2.99
C ARG A 7 0.27 20.61 -3.30
N CYS A 8 0.73 20.40 -4.52
CA CYS A 8 1.53 19.22 -4.85
C CYS A 8 2.82 19.24 -4.01
N ALA A 9 3.21 18.08 -3.54
CA ALA A 9 4.51 17.87 -2.92
C ALA A 9 5.62 17.91 -3.97
N THR A 10 6.79 18.31 -3.52
CA THR A 10 8.03 18.41 -4.31
C THR A 10 9.13 17.62 -3.60
N PRO A 11 10.27 17.32 -4.25
CA PRO A 11 11.39 16.64 -3.58
C PRO A 11 11.88 17.32 -2.30
N ALA A 12 11.72 18.65 -2.19
CA ALA A 12 12.06 19.39 -0.96
C ALA A 12 11.16 19.03 0.24
N ASP A 13 10.00 18.43 0.01
CA ASP A 13 9.04 18.07 1.06
C ASP A 13 9.23 16.65 1.59
N GLU A 14 10.07 15.84 0.95
CA GLU A 14 10.19 14.41 1.26
C GLU A 14 10.50 14.13 2.73
N GLN A 15 11.42 14.89 3.32
CA GLN A 15 11.80 14.71 4.71
C GLN A 15 10.66 15.04 5.68
N ASP A 16 9.90 16.08 5.42
CA ASP A 16 8.77 16.49 6.27
C ASP A 16 7.60 15.54 6.11
N ILE A 17 7.35 15.05 4.88
CA ILE A 17 6.35 14.02 4.61
C ILE A 17 6.73 12.73 5.35
N GLU A 18 7.96 12.24 5.23
CA GLU A 18 8.38 11.02 5.91
C GLU A 18 8.26 11.18 7.43
N ARG A 19 8.66 12.30 8.00
CA ARG A 19 8.50 12.57 9.44
C ARG A 19 7.04 12.53 9.87
N PHE A 20 6.14 13.13 9.10
CA PHE A 20 4.70 13.10 9.37
C PHE A 20 4.14 11.67 9.27
N LEU A 21 4.46 10.95 8.20
CA LEU A 21 3.99 9.59 7.98
C LEU A 21 4.52 8.61 9.02
N ALA A 22 5.77 8.78 9.48
CA ALA A 22 6.38 7.95 10.53
C ALA A 22 5.65 8.05 11.87
N HIS A 23 5.08 9.22 12.22
CA HIS A 23 4.22 9.37 13.40
C HIS A 23 2.92 8.57 13.28
N HIS A 24 2.55 8.16 12.08
CA HIS A 24 1.34 7.39 11.77
C HIS A 24 1.68 6.04 11.12
N ALA A 25 2.83 5.46 11.48
CA ALA A 25 3.42 4.30 10.82
C ALA A 25 2.43 3.17 10.52
N PRO A 26 1.56 2.71 11.43
CA PRO A 26 0.64 1.60 11.16
C PRO A 26 -0.36 1.86 10.03
N THR A 27 -0.73 3.13 9.79
CA THR A 27 -1.75 3.52 8.80
C THR A 27 -1.17 4.18 7.54
N SER A 28 0.15 4.39 7.48
CA SER A 28 0.82 5.10 6.40
C SER A 28 1.85 4.28 5.63
N MET A 29 1.93 2.97 5.87
CA MET A 29 2.94 2.06 5.34
C MET A 29 3.15 2.21 3.83
N PHE A 30 2.07 2.19 3.04
CA PHE A 30 2.18 2.27 1.58
C PHE A 30 2.67 3.64 1.12
N LEU A 31 2.23 4.74 1.74
CA LEU A 31 2.75 6.07 1.42
C LEU A 31 4.25 6.16 1.73
N ARG A 32 4.68 5.66 2.90
CA ARG A 32 6.08 5.66 3.31
C ARG A 32 6.94 4.80 2.37
N SER A 33 6.51 3.55 2.10
CA SER A 33 7.29 2.65 1.26
C SER A 33 7.41 3.16 -0.17
N ASN A 34 6.34 3.74 -0.72
CA ASN A 34 6.36 4.33 -2.05
C ASN A 34 7.29 5.56 -2.11
N LEU A 35 7.24 6.42 -1.09
CA LEU A 35 8.14 7.57 -0.96
C LEU A 35 9.60 7.12 -0.86
N ALA A 36 9.90 6.17 0.01
CA ALA A 36 11.27 5.66 0.20
C ALA A 36 11.83 4.99 -1.05
N ALA A 37 10.99 4.28 -1.82
CA ALA A 37 11.41 3.56 -3.03
C ALA A 37 11.58 4.47 -4.25
N HIS A 38 10.79 5.54 -4.36
CA HIS A 38 10.65 6.28 -5.62
C HIS A 38 10.87 7.79 -5.50
N GLY A 39 10.89 8.35 -4.29
CA GLY A 39 10.91 9.81 -4.09
C GLY A 39 9.70 10.51 -4.71
N LEU A 40 9.85 11.80 -4.98
CA LEU A 40 8.83 12.67 -5.59
C LEU A 40 9.27 13.28 -6.93
N ASP A 41 10.34 12.79 -7.52
CA ASP A 41 11.00 13.35 -8.71
C ASP A 41 10.50 12.79 -10.07
N GLY A 42 9.34 12.12 -10.09
CA GLY A 42 8.69 11.70 -11.33
C GLY A 42 9.05 10.30 -11.81
N SER A 43 9.39 9.38 -10.90
CA SER A 43 9.55 7.96 -11.23
C SER A 43 8.34 7.40 -12.00
N THR A 44 8.60 6.51 -12.96
CA THR A 44 7.58 5.84 -13.81
C THR A 44 7.12 4.50 -13.24
N ALA A 45 7.67 4.05 -12.11
CA ALA A 45 7.25 2.81 -11.46
C ALA A 45 5.76 2.85 -11.07
N ASP A 46 5.09 1.70 -11.10
CA ASP A 46 3.65 1.58 -10.82
C ASP A 46 3.27 2.13 -9.43
N THR A 47 4.11 1.92 -8.44
CA THR A 47 3.91 2.38 -7.06
C THR A 47 4.44 3.79 -6.79
N ALA A 48 5.15 4.43 -7.73
CA ALA A 48 5.54 5.83 -7.58
C ALA A 48 4.29 6.70 -7.43
N THR A 49 4.28 7.55 -6.40
CA THR A 49 3.06 8.20 -5.93
C THR A 49 3.18 9.71 -6.05
N LYS A 50 2.27 10.33 -6.80
CA LYS A 50 2.09 11.77 -6.79
C LYS A 50 1.35 12.17 -5.52
N MET A 51 1.94 13.04 -4.71
CA MET A 51 1.40 13.45 -3.42
C MET A 51 0.91 14.89 -3.43
N ILE A 52 -0.17 15.14 -2.69
CA ILE A 52 -0.69 16.47 -2.33
C ILE A 52 -0.62 16.58 -0.82
N ILE A 53 -0.09 17.68 -0.34
CA ILE A 53 0.07 17.97 1.07
C ILE A 53 -0.84 19.10 1.52
N CYS A 54 -1.33 18.96 2.75
CA CYS A 54 -2.08 20.01 3.46
C CYS A 54 -1.26 20.48 4.65
N ILE A 55 -1.05 21.79 4.74
CA ILE A 55 -0.27 22.44 5.80
C ILE A 55 -1.17 23.45 6.51
N ALA A 56 -1.19 23.41 7.82
CA ALA A 56 -1.83 24.38 8.69
C ALA A 56 -0.82 24.83 9.77
N GLU A 57 -0.75 26.14 10.04
CA GLU A 57 0.16 26.68 11.07
C GLU A 57 1.60 26.15 10.91
N GLU A 58 2.09 26.12 9.67
CA GLU A 58 3.42 25.61 9.27
C GLU A 58 3.64 24.11 9.55
N GLN A 59 2.60 23.37 9.93
CA GLN A 59 2.68 21.94 10.18
C GLN A 59 1.96 21.14 9.09
N LEU A 60 2.57 20.05 8.66
CA LEU A 60 1.93 19.08 7.76
C LEU A 60 0.84 18.32 8.53
N ILE A 61 -0.40 18.38 8.04
CA ILE A 61 -1.58 17.81 8.71
C ILE A 61 -2.24 16.69 7.92
N ALA A 62 -2.02 16.62 6.61
CA ALA A 62 -2.52 15.52 5.78
C ALA A 62 -1.67 15.34 4.52
N VAL A 63 -1.58 14.09 4.07
CA VAL A 63 -0.98 13.68 2.80
C VAL A 63 -1.98 12.84 2.03
N PHE A 64 -2.20 13.18 0.77
CA PHE A 64 -3.04 12.43 -0.17
C PHE A 64 -2.20 12.02 -1.38
N GLY A 65 -2.28 10.77 -1.79
CA GLY A 65 -1.48 10.23 -2.87
C GLY A 65 -2.29 9.46 -3.92
N ILE A 66 -1.81 9.50 -5.15
CA ILE A 66 -2.22 8.58 -6.20
C ILE A 66 -0.98 7.96 -6.84
N SER A 67 -0.91 6.63 -6.84
CA SER A 67 0.17 5.90 -7.51
C SER A 67 0.04 5.98 -9.05
N ASN A 68 1.10 5.67 -9.77
CA ASN A 68 1.04 5.59 -11.23
C ASN A 68 0.07 4.51 -11.70
N SER A 69 -0.09 3.41 -10.96
CA SER A 69 -1.10 2.37 -11.22
C SER A 69 -2.54 2.79 -10.89
N GLY A 70 -2.77 3.97 -10.28
CA GLY A 70 -4.12 4.45 -9.97
C GLY A 70 -4.65 4.09 -8.59
N PHE A 71 -3.81 3.62 -7.67
CA PHE A 71 -4.20 3.42 -6.27
C PHE A 71 -4.17 4.73 -5.49
N LEU A 72 -5.27 5.02 -4.80
CA LEU A 72 -5.40 6.15 -3.88
C LEU A 72 -4.90 5.76 -2.49
N LEU A 73 -4.18 6.66 -1.85
CA LEU A 73 -3.64 6.54 -0.50
C LEU A 73 -3.88 7.84 0.25
N ALA A 74 -4.14 7.77 1.55
CA ALA A 74 -4.28 8.95 2.39
C ALA A 74 -3.75 8.72 3.79
N GLN A 75 -3.13 9.74 4.36
CA GLN A 75 -2.90 9.89 5.78
C GLN A 75 -3.46 11.23 6.21
N ASN A 76 -4.63 11.20 6.83
CA ASN A 76 -5.42 12.37 7.22
C ASN A 76 -6.03 12.14 8.62
N PRO A 77 -5.21 12.12 9.67
CA PRO A 77 -5.64 11.71 11.02
C PRO A 77 -6.66 12.67 11.64
N GLN A 78 -6.67 13.92 11.23
CA GLN A 78 -7.60 14.93 11.72
C GLN A 78 -8.90 14.98 10.90
N LEU A 79 -9.05 14.13 9.88
CA LEU A 79 -10.18 14.12 8.95
C LEU A 79 -10.49 15.53 8.39
N VAL A 80 -9.44 16.31 8.11
CA VAL A 80 -9.64 17.59 7.41
C VAL A 80 -10.29 17.32 6.07
N THR A 81 -11.22 18.19 5.66
CA THR A 81 -11.89 18.04 4.36
C THR A 81 -10.87 17.93 3.25
N PRO A 82 -10.84 16.84 2.48
CA PRO A 82 -9.91 16.71 1.38
C PRO A 82 -10.06 17.89 0.41
N PRO A 83 -8.96 18.47 -0.04
CA PRO A 83 -9.02 19.68 -0.84
C PRO A 83 -9.61 19.42 -2.23
N ALA A 84 -10.41 20.33 -2.74
CA ALA A 84 -10.96 20.26 -4.11
C ALA A 84 -9.85 20.13 -5.18
N GLN A 85 -8.63 20.56 -4.87
CA GLN A 85 -7.45 20.38 -5.70
C GLN A 85 -7.10 18.92 -5.98
N LEU A 86 -7.51 17.95 -5.13
CA LEU A 86 -7.36 16.52 -5.41
C LEU A 86 -8.03 16.16 -6.73
N ARG A 87 -9.29 16.59 -6.92
CA ARG A 87 -10.03 16.32 -8.15
C ARG A 87 -9.33 16.89 -9.37
N GLN A 88 -8.81 18.11 -9.26
CA GLN A 88 -8.09 18.76 -10.36
C GLN A 88 -6.75 18.10 -10.66
N ALA A 89 -5.98 17.77 -9.62
CA ALA A 89 -4.64 17.18 -9.77
C ALA A 89 -4.69 15.74 -10.32
N TRP A 90 -5.80 15.04 -10.09
CA TRP A 90 -6.00 13.65 -10.52
C TRP A 90 -6.98 13.51 -11.67
N PHE A 91 -7.42 14.64 -12.23
CA PHE A 91 -8.34 14.63 -13.37
C PHE A 91 -7.78 13.84 -14.55
N GLY A 92 -8.62 12.97 -15.13
CA GLY A 92 -8.23 12.11 -16.26
C GLY A 92 -7.40 10.88 -15.89
N ARG A 93 -7.05 10.68 -14.61
CA ARG A 93 -6.41 9.43 -14.16
C ARG A 93 -7.46 8.38 -13.82
N GLN A 94 -7.17 7.14 -14.20
CA GLN A 94 -7.98 6.00 -13.77
C GLN A 94 -7.71 5.72 -12.30
N VAL A 95 -8.77 5.56 -11.50
CA VAL A 95 -8.69 5.08 -10.13
C VAL A 95 -8.99 3.59 -10.14
N LEU A 96 -8.03 2.78 -9.67
CA LEU A 96 -8.18 1.32 -9.56
C LEU A 96 -8.67 0.89 -8.19
N GLY A 97 -8.38 1.65 -7.16
CA GLY A 97 -8.80 1.34 -5.80
C GLY A 97 -8.26 2.32 -4.78
N MET A 98 -8.68 2.14 -3.54
CA MET A 98 -8.16 2.85 -2.38
C MET A 98 -8.04 1.89 -1.20
N THR A 99 -6.97 2.03 -0.42
CA THR A 99 -6.81 1.35 0.86
C THR A 99 -6.38 2.36 1.91
N GLY A 100 -6.83 2.15 3.14
CA GLY A 100 -6.53 3.05 4.26
C GLY A 100 -7.54 2.96 5.38
N VAL A 101 -7.48 3.88 6.33
CA VAL A 101 -8.46 3.99 7.41
C VAL A 101 -9.84 4.32 6.84
N ALA A 102 -10.88 3.55 7.18
CA ALA A 102 -12.21 3.62 6.58
C ALA A 102 -12.77 5.05 6.50
N ALA A 103 -12.68 5.83 7.59
CA ALA A 103 -13.16 7.22 7.59
C ALA A 103 -12.39 8.12 6.61
N GLN A 104 -11.09 7.88 6.42
CA GLN A 104 -10.28 8.62 5.45
C GLN A 104 -10.60 8.21 4.01
N VAL A 105 -10.83 6.92 3.77
CA VAL A 105 -11.28 6.38 2.48
C VAL A 105 -12.59 7.01 2.07
N THR A 106 -13.61 6.95 2.93
CA THR A 106 -14.92 7.56 2.69
C THR A 106 -14.80 9.03 2.31
N SER A 107 -14.07 9.80 3.10
CA SER A 107 -13.88 11.25 2.87
C SER A 107 -13.22 11.59 1.53
N VAL A 108 -12.23 10.79 1.11
CA VAL A 108 -11.56 10.98 -0.19
C VAL A 108 -12.48 10.59 -1.34
N LEU A 109 -13.16 9.45 -1.26
CA LEU A 109 -14.09 8.99 -2.30
C LEU A 109 -15.25 9.97 -2.50
N GLU A 110 -15.82 10.52 -1.43
CA GLU A 110 -16.84 11.58 -1.49
C GLU A 110 -16.31 12.83 -2.20
N THR A 111 -15.12 13.31 -1.82
CA THR A 111 -14.49 14.48 -2.46
C THR A 111 -14.27 14.28 -3.95
N LEU A 112 -13.93 13.06 -4.38
CA LEU A 112 -13.73 12.73 -5.78
C LEU A 112 -15.04 12.45 -6.53
N GLY A 113 -16.15 12.28 -5.83
CA GLY A 113 -17.45 11.90 -6.40
C GLY A 113 -17.51 10.41 -6.79
N LEU A 114 -16.72 9.58 -6.12
CA LEU A 114 -16.60 8.14 -6.37
C LEU A 114 -17.37 7.27 -5.37
N GLN A 115 -18.07 7.85 -4.39
CA GLN A 115 -18.79 7.14 -3.33
C GLN A 115 -19.88 6.17 -3.84
N HIS A 116 -20.31 6.32 -5.08
CA HIS A 116 -21.31 5.46 -5.73
C HIS A 116 -20.75 4.75 -6.98
N ALA A 117 -19.44 4.79 -7.18
CA ALA A 117 -18.81 4.07 -8.28
C ALA A 117 -18.97 2.55 -8.07
N PRO A 118 -19.18 1.76 -9.13
CA PRO A 118 -19.17 0.31 -9.02
C PRO A 118 -17.82 -0.15 -8.49
N MET A 119 -17.84 -0.99 -7.45
CA MET A 119 -16.63 -1.55 -6.83
C MET A 119 -16.67 -3.07 -6.97
N ALA A 120 -15.55 -3.66 -7.38
CA ALA A 120 -15.39 -5.11 -7.42
C ALA A 120 -15.19 -5.68 -6.00
N LEU A 121 -14.58 -4.88 -5.12
CA LEU A 121 -14.36 -5.20 -3.73
C LEU A 121 -14.61 -3.96 -2.88
N ASP A 122 -15.50 -4.08 -1.88
CA ASP A 122 -15.72 -3.09 -0.82
C ASP A 122 -15.78 -3.84 0.50
N ARG A 123 -14.74 -3.73 1.32
CA ARG A 123 -14.56 -4.54 2.52
C ARG A 123 -13.88 -3.75 3.63
N ASP A 124 -14.42 -3.85 4.83
CA ASP A 124 -13.73 -3.46 6.05
C ASP A 124 -12.86 -4.62 6.54
N GLU A 125 -11.57 -4.36 6.69
CA GLU A 125 -10.60 -5.33 7.20
C GLU A 125 -9.93 -4.77 8.46
N PRO A 126 -9.81 -5.57 9.54
CA PRO A 126 -9.12 -5.12 10.74
C PRO A 126 -7.61 -4.97 10.47
N LEU A 127 -7.05 -3.82 10.83
CA LEU A 127 -5.61 -3.62 10.85
C LEU A 127 -5.04 -4.10 12.17
N TYR A 128 -4.13 -5.07 12.11
CA TYR A 128 -3.40 -5.56 13.26
C TYR A 128 -2.02 -4.92 13.33
N HIS A 129 -1.62 -4.56 14.53
CA HIS A 129 -0.29 -4.06 14.84
C HIS A 129 0.30 -4.88 15.99
N MET A 130 1.59 -5.22 15.87
CA MET A 130 2.31 -5.95 16.90
C MET A 130 3.71 -5.39 17.06
N ASP A 131 4.12 -5.19 18.31
CA ASP A 131 5.49 -4.88 18.65
C ASP A 131 6.32 -6.17 18.64
N LEU A 132 7.28 -6.26 17.72
CA LEU A 132 8.15 -7.43 17.58
C LEU A 132 9.01 -7.69 18.81
N GLY A 133 9.28 -6.67 19.64
CA GLY A 133 9.99 -6.83 20.91
C GLY A 133 9.21 -7.66 21.94
N GLN A 134 7.90 -7.85 21.74
CA GLN A 134 7.05 -8.68 22.60
C GLN A 134 7.00 -10.15 22.16
N LEU A 135 7.56 -10.48 21.02
CA LEU A 135 7.59 -11.87 20.53
C LEU A 135 8.62 -12.70 21.32
N ALA A 136 8.15 -13.82 21.85
CA ALA A 136 8.99 -14.81 22.51
C ALA A 136 9.13 -16.06 21.61
N GLY A 137 10.37 -16.55 21.41
CA GLY A 137 10.63 -17.77 20.65
C GLY A 137 10.11 -19.05 21.31
N PRO A 138 10.25 -20.22 20.68
CA PRO A 138 11.07 -20.43 19.48
C PRO A 138 10.42 -19.92 18.18
N PHE A 139 11.24 -19.47 17.26
CA PHE A 139 10.81 -19.05 15.93
C PHE A 139 11.08 -20.18 14.91
N ALA A 140 10.20 -20.30 13.91
CA ALA A 140 10.43 -21.21 12.81
C ALA A 140 11.55 -20.70 11.91
N ASP A 141 12.38 -21.62 11.41
CA ASP A 141 13.33 -21.29 10.34
C ASP A 141 12.59 -21.09 9.04
N LEU A 142 12.85 -19.95 8.41
CA LEU A 142 12.25 -19.56 7.15
C LEU A 142 13.35 -19.43 6.10
N ARG A 143 13.12 -19.97 4.92
CA ARG A 143 14.03 -19.81 3.78
C ARG A 143 13.51 -18.83 2.72
N ALA A 144 14.42 -18.29 1.94
CA ALA A 144 14.08 -17.57 0.73
C ALA A 144 13.49 -18.53 -0.32
N PRO A 145 12.65 -18.03 -1.25
CA PRO A 145 12.16 -18.82 -2.38
C PRO A 145 13.30 -19.18 -3.33
N ARG A 146 13.17 -20.33 -3.99
CA ARG A 146 14.11 -20.82 -5.01
C ARG A 146 13.43 -20.85 -6.38
N PRO A 147 14.17 -20.81 -7.49
CA PRO A 147 13.57 -20.97 -8.83
C PRO A 147 12.69 -22.22 -8.96
N THR A 148 13.04 -23.30 -8.25
CA THR A 148 12.26 -24.55 -8.21
C THR A 148 10.91 -24.43 -7.51
N ASP A 149 10.67 -23.39 -6.72
CA ASP A 149 9.40 -23.16 -6.02
C ASP A 149 8.35 -22.47 -6.91
N HIS A 150 8.70 -22.07 -8.13
CA HIS A 150 7.85 -21.24 -8.99
C HIS A 150 6.44 -21.84 -9.20
N GLU A 151 6.34 -23.12 -9.53
CA GLU A 151 5.04 -23.77 -9.77
C GLU A 151 4.19 -23.83 -8.49
N MET A 152 4.80 -24.18 -7.37
CA MET A 152 4.15 -24.19 -6.06
C MET A 152 3.64 -22.80 -5.70
N LEU A 153 4.49 -21.77 -5.83
CA LEU A 153 4.09 -20.39 -5.55
C LEU A 153 2.96 -19.92 -6.47
N CYS A 154 2.96 -20.27 -7.75
CA CYS A 154 1.85 -19.98 -8.65
C CYS A 154 0.55 -20.61 -8.14
N SER A 155 0.58 -21.87 -7.70
CA SER A 155 -0.61 -22.52 -7.12
C SER A 155 -1.09 -21.77 -5.88
N TRP A 156 -0.21 -21.52 -4.92
CA TRP A 156 -0.57 -20.85 -3.67
C TRP A 156 -1.10 -19.43 -3.87
N PHE A 157 -0.51 -18.64 -4.78
CA PHE A 157 -1.04 -17.31 -5.11
C PHE A 157 -2.39 -17.38 -5.83
N THR A 158 -2.61 -18.38 -6.67
CA THR A 158 -3.91 -18.60 -7.33
C THR A 158 -4.98 -18.96 -6.31
N ASP A 159 -4.68 -19.89 -5.40
CA ASP A 159 -5.61 -20.32 -4.34
C ASP A 159 -5.92 -19.15 -3.41
N TYR A 160 -4.91 -18.35 -3.01
CA TYR A 160 -5.09 -17.14 -2.22
C TYR A 160 -6.02 -16.14 -2.92
N ALA A 161 -5.81 -15.86 -4.20
CA ALA A 161 -6.64 -14.93 -4.96
C ALA A 161 -8.10 -15.39 -5.05
N ARG A 162 -8.32 -16.69 -5.19
CA ARG A 162 -9.66 -17.31 -5.19
C ARG A 162 -10.33 -17.21 -3.83
N ASP A 163 -9.62 -17.59 -2.77
CA ASP A 163 -10.16 -17.63 -1.41
C ASP A 163 -10.49 -16.22 -0.87
N THR A 164 -9.70 -15.23 -1.28
CA THR A 164 -9.91 -13.83 -0.86
C THR A 164 -10.86 -13.05 -1.77
N GLY A 165 -11.25 -13.60 -2.93
CA GLY A 165 -12.10 -12.91 -3.90
C GLY A 165 -11.45 -11.67 -4.53
N LEU A 166 -10.12 -11.58 -4.50
CA LEU A 166 -9.39 -10.45 -5.06
C LEU A 166 -9.41 -10.37 -6.59
N LEU A 167 -9.60 -11.52 -7.25
CA LEU A 167 -9.68 -11.61 -8.70
C LEU A 167 -10.94 -12.39 -9.11
N GLY A 168 -11.66 -11.85 -10.07
CA GLY A 168 -12.96 -12.37 -10.48
C GLY A 168 -12.94 -13.47 -11.54
N ASP A 169 -11.78 -13.78 -12.13
CA ASP A 169 -11.63 -14.72 -13.25
C ASP A 169 -10.38 -15.59 -13.05
N ASP A 170 -10.50 -16.90 -13.26
CA ASP A 170 -9.40 -17.87 -13.09
C ASP A 170 -8.20 -17.58 -14.00
N ALA A 171 -8.41 -17.03 -15.19
CA ALA A 171 -7.34 -16.71 -16.15
C ALA A 171 -6.51 -15.50 -15.64
N ASP A 172 -7.18 -14.47 -15.13
CA ASP A 172 -6.51 -13.28 -14.57
C ASP A 172 -5.78 -13.64 -13.27
N ALA A 173 -6.39 -14.47 -12.43
CA ALA A 173 -5.78 -14.97 -11.21
C ALA A 173 -4.47 -15.73 -11.50
N LEU A 174 -4.47 -16.61 -12.50
CA LEU A 174 -3.29 -17.35 -12.89
C LEU A 174 -2.19 -16.44 -13.49
N ALA A 175 -2.57 -15.46 -14.30
CA ALA A 175 -1.62 -14.51 -14.86
C ALA A 175 -0.95 -13.64 -13.76
N ASP A 176 -1.73 -13.17 -12.79
CA ASP A 176 -1.21 -12.45 -11.63
C ASP A 176 -0.33 -13.31 -10.74
N ALA A 177 -0.75 -14.54 -10.45
CA ALA A 177 0.00 -15.50 -9.66
C ALA A 177 1.39 -15.79 -10.24
N LYS A 178 1.50 -15.93 -11.56
CA LYS A 178 2.80 -16.11 -12.25
C LYS A 178 3.70 -14.90 -12.08
N LYS A 179 3.17 -13.69 -12.21
CA LYS A 179 3.93 -12.44 -12.00
C LYS A 179 4.39 -12.32 -10.55
N ARG A 180 3.52 -12.63 -9.59
CA ARG A 180 3.84 -12.60 -8.16
C ARG A 180 4.91 -13.63 -7.80
N ALA A 181 4.79 -14.86 -8.29
CA ALA A 181 5.79 -15.91 -8.07
C ALA A 181 7.16 -15.53 -8.62
N ALA A 182 7.23 -15.02 -9.84
CA ALA A 182 8.48 -14.55 -10.43
C ALA A 182 9.11 -13.41 -9.62
N ARG A 183 8.31 -12.41 -9.24
CA ARG A 183 8.76 -11.28 -8.41
C ARG A 183 9.22 -11.74 -7.04
N ALA A 184 8.52 -12.65 -6.38
CA ALA A 184 8.89 -13.17 -5.07
C ALA A 184 10.26 -13.86 -5.09
N ILE A 185 10.56 -14.62 -6.14
CA ILE A 185 11.86 -15.26 -6.35
C ILE A 185 12.95 -14.22 -6.62
N GLU A 186 12.68 -13.25 -7.49
CA GLU A 186 13.65 -12.22 -7.88
C GLU A 186 14.01 -11.27 -6.72
N GLN A 187 13.00 -10.87 -5.92
CA GLN A 187 13.19 -9.87 -4.86
C GLN A 187 13.52 -10.48 -3.49
N GLU A 188 13.39 -11.78 -3.33
CA GLU A 188 13.64 -12.51 -2.08
C GLU A 188 12.88 -11.94 -0.85
N LYS A 189 11.76 -11.26 -1.06
CA LYS A 189 10.95 -10.67 0.03
C LYS A 189 10.03 -11.69 0.69
N LEU A 190 9.66 -12.74 -0.03
CA LEU A 190 8.86 -13.84 0.49
C LEU A 190 9.74 -14.77 1.32
N ARG A 191 9.14 -15.40 2.34
CA ARG A 191 9.76 -16.47 3.12
C ARG A 191 8.88 -17.70 3.10
N ILE A 192 9.50 -18.86 3.07
CA ILE A 192 8.84 -20.18 3.04
C ILE A 192 9.22 -20.93 4.30
N MET A 193 8.21 -21.48 4.97
CA MET A 193 8.36 -22.43 6.06
C MET A 193 8.31 -23.85 5.51
N GLU A 194 9.24 -24.69 5.95
CA GLU A 194 9.27 -26.12 5.63
C GLU A 194 9.12 -26.96 6.92
N LEU A 195 8.36 -28.04 6.81
CA LEU A 195 8.34 -29.12 7.81
C LEU A 195 8.82 -30.41 7.13
N ASP A 196 9.86 -31.01 7.69
CA ASP A 196 10.46 -32.22 7.14
C ASP A 196 10.84 -32.09 5.64
N GLY A 197 11.31 -30.92 5.23
CA GLY A 197 11.69 -30.60 3.85
C GLY A 197 10.51 -30.36 2.90
N VAL A 198 9.29 -30.31 3.41
CA VAL A 198 8.08 -30.00 2.63
C VAL A 198 7.63 -28.56 2.92
N PRO A 199 7.49 -27.69 1.91
CA PRO A 199 6.92 -26.36 2.07
C PRO A 199 5.46 -26.45 2.56
N VAL A 200 5.16 -25.74 3.66
CA VAL A 200 3.84 -25.79 4.32
C VAL A 200 3.20 -24.41 4.50
N ALA A 201 3.97 -23.33 4.45
CA ALA A 201 3.47 -21.97 4.57
C ALA A 201 4.40 -20.98 3.89
N MET A 202 3.86 -19.82 3.55
CA MET A 202 4.64 -18.67 3.08
C MET A 202 4.17 -17.39 3.76
N ILE A 203 5.07 -16.43 3.86
CA ILE A 203 4.77 -15.04 4.22
C ILE A 203 5.43 -14.11 3.22
N ASP A 204 4.69 -13.11 2.75
CA ASP A 204 5.17 -12.07 1.83
C ASP A 204 4.96 -10.71 2.48
N PHE A 205 5.83 -9.75 2.16
CA PHE A 205 5.79 -8.40 2.69
C PHE A 205 5.38 -7.42 1.59
N ASN A 206 4.18 -6.86 1.69
CA ASN A 206 3.66 -5.88 0.74
C ASN A 206 4.45 -4.57 0.77
N ALA A 207 4.87 -4.15 1.96
CA ALA A 207 5.66 -2.95 2.17
C ALA A 207 6.63 -3.16 3.33
N GLN A 208 7.78 -2.51 3.25
CA GLN A 208 8.76 -2.49 4.32
C GLN A 208 9.44 -1.13 4.32
N VAL A 209 9.47 -0.48 5.46
CA VAL A 209 10.15 0.81 5.65
C VAL A 209 10.79 0.86 7.03
N ALA A 210 12.11 1.07 7.07
CA ALA A 210 12.87 1.24 8.30
C ALA A 210 12.53 0.19 9.37
N ASP A 211 11.66 0.55 10.29
CA ASP A 211 11.30 -0.17 11.51
C ASP A 211 9.93 -0.90 11.45
N ILE A 212 9.28 -0.92 10.29
CA ILE A 212 7.94 -1.52 10.13
C ILE A 212 7.82 -2.34 8.83
N VAL A 213 7.11 -3.44 8.89
CA VAL A 213 6.78 -4.34 7.77
C VAL A 213 5.28 -4.63 7.74
#